data_d18e58dbbd26bdcbfa83ee77e0bb24ae
#
_entry.id   d18e58dbbd26bdcbfa83ee77e0bb24ae
#
_cell.length_a   1.000
_cell.length_b   1.000
_cell.length_c   1.000
_cell.angle_alpha   90.00
_cell.angle_beta   90.00
_cell.angle_gamma   90.00
#
_symmetry.space_group_name_H-M   'P 1'
#
loop_
_entity.id
_entity.type
_entity.pdbx_description
1 polymer ?
#
loop_
_entity_poly.entity_id
_entity_poly.type
_entity_poly.pdbx_seq_one_letter_code
_entity_poly.pdbx_strand_id
1 'polypeptide(L)'
;GEPDASGRRRPVEKPDSRYTLEVDCVIMAIGTSPNPLIRSTTKGLETNKHGCIVTQDESGLTTRENVYAAVTGAATVILAMGAGKHAAAAIDEALSKN
;
A
#
# COMPACT_ATOMS: atom_id res chain seq x y z
N GLY A 1 -21.56 -10.10 -4.42
CA GLY A 1 -21.27 -11.45 -3.91
C GLY A 1 -21.43 -11.54 -2.41
N GLU A 2 -21.14 -12.70 -1.85
CA GLU A 2 -21.13 -12.91 -0.39
C GLU A 2 -20.00 -12.12 0.28
N PRO A 3 -20.18 -11.70 1.54
CA PRO A 3 -19.15 -11.02 2.31
C PRO A 3 -17.91 -11.92 2.49
N ASP A 4 -16.73 -11.37 2.34
CA ASP A 4 -15.49 -12.04 2.71
C ASP A 4 -15.26 -11.98 4.24
N ALA A 5 -14.14 -12.57 4.73
CA ALA A 5 -13.81 -12.60 6.16
C ALA A 5 -13.69 -11.20 6.82
N SER A 6 -13.54 -10.14 6.03
CA SER A 6 -13.54 -8.74 6.50
C SER A 6 -14.93 -8.09 6.48
N GLY A 7 -15.97 -8.83 6.09
CA GLY A 7 -17.34 -8.33 5.92
C GLY A 7 -17.56 -7.56 4.62
N ARG A 8 -16.56 -7.46 3.74
CA ARG A 8 -16.65 -6.74 2.48
C ARG A 8 -17.23 -7.64 1.39
N ARG A 9 -18.27 -7.16 0.71
CA ARG A 9 -18.83 -7.83 -0.46
C ARG A 9 -18.00 -7.49 -1.70
N ARG A 10 -17.55 -8.52 -2.41
CA ARG A 10 -16.87 -8.34 -3.70
C ARG A 10 -17.90 -8.36 -4.81
N PRO A 11 -17.73 -7.51 -5.86
CA PRO A 11 -18.56 -7.61 -7.03
C PRO A 11 -18.35 -8.96 -7.72
N VAL A 12 -19.45 -9.55 -8.18
CA VAL A 12 -19.46 -10.77 -8.99
C VAL A 12 -19.97 -10.39 -10.35
N GLU A 13 -19.23 -10.74 -11.40
CA GLU A 13 -19.62 -10.44 -12.77
C GLU A 13 -20.88 -11.22 -13.14
N LYS A 14 -21.87 -10.52 -13.69
CA LYS A 14 -23.06 -11.10 -14.29
C LYS A 14 -22.84 -11.19 -15.80
N PRO A 15 -22.82 -12.40 -16.39
CA PRO A 15 -22.77 -12.54 -17.85
C PRO A 15 -23.93 -11.79 -18.52
N ASP A 16 -23.66 -11.25 -19.68
CA ASP A 16 -24.65 -10.58 -20.54
C ASP A 16 -25.46 -9.43 -19.92
N SER A 17 -24.89 -8.81 -18.84
CA SER A 17 -25.52 -7.69 -18.14
C SER A 17 -24.99 -6.32 -18.55
N ARG A 18 -24.30 -6.22 -19.68
CA ARG A 18 -23.77 -4.95 -20.18
C ARG A 18 -24.89 -4.05 -20.67
N TYR A 19 -24.80 -2.77 -20.34
CA TYR A 19 -25.70 -1.73 -20.83
C TYR A 19 -24.93 -0.45 -21.11
N THR A 20 -25.49 0.39 -21.95
CA THR A 20 -24.88 1.67 -22.32
C THR A 20 -25.55 2.80 -21.52
N LEU A 21 -24.74 3.68 -20.96
CA LEU A 21 -25.16 4.94 -20.37
C LEU A 21 -24.67 6.09 -21.26
N GLU A 22 -25.56 7.01 -21.60
CA GLU A 22 -25.18 8.25 -22.26
C GLU A 22 -24.76 9.27 -21.21
N VAL A 23 -23.50 9.66 -21.23
CA VAL A 23 -22.91 10.58 -20.25
C VAL A 23 -21.89 11.49 -20.94
N ASP A 24 -21.77 12.73 -20.45
CA ASP A 24 -20.80 13.69 -20.98
C ASP A 24 -19.41 13.55 -20.36
N CYS A 25 -19.31 12.92 -19.19
CA CYS A 25 -18.06 12.76 -18.48
C CYS A 25 -18.02 11.46 -17.67
N VAL A 26 -16.86 10.82 -17.62
CA VAL A 26 -16.60 9.63 -16.80
C VAL A 26 -15.40 9.89 -15.89
N ILE A 27 -15.58 9.71 -14.58
CA ILE A 27 -14.51 9.86 -13.59
C ILE A 27 -14.14 8.49 -13.03
N MET A 28 -12.88 8.09 -13.22
CA MET A 28 -12.32 6.88 -12.64
C MET A 28 -11.83 7.14 -11.23
N ALA A 29 -12.56 6.66 -10.21
CA ALA A 29 -12.28 6.88 -8.79
C ALA A 29 -12.09 5.54 -8.05
N ILE A 30 -11.31 4.62 -8.61
CA ILE A 30 -11.15 3.23 -8.14
C ILE A 30 -9.95 3.01 -7.20
N GLY A 31 -9.21 4.07 -6.85
CA GLY A 31 -8.03 3.98 -6.00
C GLY A 31 -6.77 3.53 -6.75
N THR A 32 -5.70 3.32 -6.00
CA THR A 32 -4.37 2.97 -6.51
C THR A 32 -3.88 1.65 -5.93
N SER A 33 -2.93 1.03 -6.62
CA SER A 33 -2.21 -0.15 -6.14
C SER A 33 -0.72 0.17 -6.04
N PRO A 34 0.05 -0.55 -5.20
CA PRO A 34 1.49 -0.38 -5.12
C PRO A 34 2.16 -0.56 -6.48
N ASN A 35 3.14 0.30 -6.79
CA ASN A 35 3.89 0.16 -8.02
C ASN A 35 4.72 -1.14 -8.01
N PRO A 36 4.52 -2.06 -8.95
CA PRO A 36 5.24 -3.33 -8.96
C PRO A 36 6.73 -3.18 -9.28
N LEU A 37 7.16 -2.05 -9.85
CA LEU A 37 8.54 -1.82 -10.25
C LEU A 37 9.52 -1.98 -9.08
N ILE A 38 9.23 -1.36 -7.94
CA ILE A 38 10.12 -1.37 -6.77
C ILE A 38 10.38 -2.80 -6.31
N ARG A 39 9.33 -3.60 -6.10
CA ARG A 39 9.48 -5.00 -5.66
C ARG A 39 10.17 -5.89 -6.68
N SER A 40 9.98 -5.63 -7.98
CA SER A 40 10.56 -6.45 -9.05
C SER A 40 12.04 -6.17 -9.30
N THR A 41 12.50 -4.96 -8.99
CA THR A 41 13.88 -4.52 -9.23
C THR A 41 14.75 -4.54 -7.97
N THR A 42 14.18 -4.70 -6.78
CA THR A 42 14.90 -4.63 -5.50
C THR A 42 14.94 -5.99 -4.83
N LYS A 43 16.04 -6.72 -4.98
CA LYS A 43 16.25 -8.02 -4.33
C LYS A 43 16.31 -7.88 -2.81
N GLY A 44 15.71 -8.81 -2.08
CA GLY A 44 15.71 -8.84 -0.61
C GLY A 44 14.68 -7.90 0.04
N LEU A 45 13.86 -7.21 -0.75
CA LEU A 45 12.75 -6.40 -0.26
C LEU A 45 11.46 -7.21 -0.29
N GLU A 46 10.97 -7.60 0.88
CA GLU A 46 9.73 -8.37 1.00
C GLU A 46 8.48 -7.50 0.86
N THR A 47 7.46 -8.09 0.25
CA THR A 47 6.14 -7.46 0.13
C THR A 47 5.05 -8.43 0.58
N ASN A 48 3.96 -7.90 1.11
CA ASN A 48 2.79 -8.69 1.48
C ASN A 48 1.99 -9.15 0.23
N LYS A 49 0.93 -9.91 0.44
CA LYS A 49 0.04 -10.41 -0.64
C LYS A 49 -0.60 -9.31 -1.50
N HIS A 50 -0.63 -8.07 -1.01
CA HIS A 50 -1.17 -6.91 -1.72
C HIS A 50 -0.09 -6.11 -2.47
N GLY A 51 1.18 -6.54 -2.36
CA GLY A 51 2.32 -5.86 -2.98
C GLY A 51 2.87 -4.67 -2.20
N CYS A 52 2.41 -4.46 -0.96
CA CYS A 52 2.95 -3.43 -0.07
C CYS A 52 4.22 -3.94 0.59
N ILE A 53 5.22 -3.06 0.74
CA ILE A 53 6.47 -3.37 1.42
C ILE A 53 6.20 -3.73 2.88
N VAL A 54 6.83 -4.79 3.37
CA VAL A 54 6.76 -5.21 4.77
C VAL A 54 7.78 -4.44 5.58
N THR A 55 7.35 -3.86 6.70
CA THR A 55 8.22 -3.23 7.70
C THR A 55 8.30 -4.11 8.94
N GLN A 56 9.45 -4.09 9.63
CA GLN A 56 9.69 -4.93 10.81
C GLN A 56 8.94 -4.38 12.03
N ASP A 57 8.88 -3.05 12.14
CA ASP A 57 8.26 -2.33 13.25
C ASP A 57 7.81 -0.91 12.83
N GLU A 58 7.50 -0.07 13.82
CA GLU A 58 7.08 1.31 13.61
C GLU A 58 8.19 2.24 13.08
N SER A 59 9.46 1.83 13.16
CA SER A 59 10.59 2.58 12.59
C SER A 59 10.58 2.63 11.08
N GLY A 60 9.80 1.74 10.46
CA GLY A 60 9.73 1.61 9.01
C GLY A 60 10.90 0.85 8.39
N LEU A 61 11.80 0.26 9.18
CA LEU A 61 12.88 -0.59 8.68
C LEU A 61 12.29 -1.78 7.90
N THR A 62 12.77 -2.00 6.69
CA THR A 62 12.31 -3.11 5.84
C THR A 62 13.16 -4.36 6.06
N THR A 63 12.88 -5.43 5.30
CA THR A 63 13.70 -6.63 5.28
C THR A 63 15.07 -6.42 4.62
N ARG A 64 15.26 -5.30 3.94
CA ARG A 64 16.53 -4.91 3.32
C ARG A 64 17.25 -3.86 4.18
N GLU A 65 18.50 -4.13 4.49
CA GLU A 65 19.36 -3.24 5.28
C GLU A 65 19.44 -1.84 4.66
N ASN A 66 19.39 -0.80 5.51
CA ASN A 66 19.42 0.63 5.14
C ASN A 66 18.26 1.08 4.22
N VAL A 67 17.18 0.30 4.14
CA VAL A 67 15.97 0.66 3.39
C VAL A 67 14.79 0.78 4.34
N TYR A 68 14.15 1.94 4.35
CA TYR A 68 13.01 2.27 5.19
C TYR A 68 11.78 2.55 4.32
N ALA A 69 10.61 2.21 4.84
CA ALA A 69 9.34 2.48 4.19
C ALA A 69 8.31 3.02 5.18
N ALA A 70 7.70 4.13 4.84
CA ALA A 70 6.56 4.66 5.58
C ALA A 70 5.28 3.97 5.05
N VAL A 71 4.89 2.88 5.70
CA VAL A 71 3.73 2.05 5.30
C VAL A 71 2.57 2.30 6.24
N THR A 72 1.41 2.61 5.70
CA THR A 72 0.18 2.74 6.47
C THR A 72 -0.80 1.63 6.12
N GLY A 73 -1.14 0.78 7.09
CA GLY A 73 -2.18 -0.24 6.94
C GLY A 73 -3.59 0.35 6.87
N ALA A 74 -3.79 1.57 7.37
CA ALA A 74 -5.03 2.33 7.30
C ALA A 74 -4.78 3.60 6.50
N ALA A 75 -5.60 3.82 5.48
CA ALA A 75 -5.45 4.90 4.49
C ALA A 75 -5.85 6.28 5.05
N THR A 76 -5.30 6.70 6.19
CA THR A 76 -5.50 8.05 6.71
C THR A 76 -4.23 8.89 6.56
N VAL A 77 -4.39 10.15 6.20
CA VAL A 77 -3.27 11.10 6.04
C VAL A 77 -2.47 11.25 7.33
N ILE A 78 -3.13 11.28 8.48
CA ILE A 78 -2.49 11.41 9.79
C ILE A 78 -1.53 10.24 10.06
N LEU A 79 -1.96 9.02 9.79
CA LEU A 79 -1.12 7.83 9.98
C LEU A 79 0.04 7.78 8.97
N ALA A 80 -0.21 8.20 7.72
CA ALA A 80 0.84 8.29 6.72
C ALA A 80 1.94 9.29 7.13
N MET A 81 1.55 10.47 7.62
CA MET A 81 2.49 11.48 8.14
C MET A 81 3.22 10.99 9.39
N GLY A 82 2.53 10.28 10.29
CA GLY A 82 3.12 9.66 11.49
C GLY A 82 4.20 8.64 11.11
N ALA A 83 3.89 7.73 10.21
CA ALA A 83 4.84 6.73 9.71
C ALA A 83 6.08 7.38 9.07
N GLY A 84 5.90 8.45 8.28
CA GLY A 84 7.00 9.21 7.71
C GLY A 84 7.92 9.84 8.76
N LYS A 85 7.36 10.40 9.83
CA LYS A 85 8.13 10.97 10.94
C LYS A 85 8.93 9.90 11.71
N HIS A 86 8.32 8.76 11.99
CA HIS A 86 9.01 7.64 12.67
C HIS A 86 10.17 7.11 11.82
N ALA A 87 9.96 6.93 10.52
CA ALA A 87 11.02 6.50 9.61
C ALA A 87 12.17 7.52 9.56
N ALA A 88 11.87 8.81 9.49
CA ALA A 88 12.88 9.87 9.48
C ALA A 88 13.70 9.88 10.78
N ALA A 89 13.07 9.75 11.95
CA ALA A 89 13.75 9.68 13.22
C ALA A 89 14.65 8.44 13.33
N ALA A 90 14.19 7.29 12.87
CA ALA A 90 14.96 6.05 12.86
C ALA A 90 16.20 6.13 11.93
N ILE A 91 16.07 6.77 10.78
CA ILE A 91 17.18 7.02 9.86
C ILE A 91 18.21 7.95 10.51
N ASP A 92 17.77 9.06 11.11
CA ASP A 92 18.64 10.01 11.80
C ASP A 92 19.42 9.34 12.93
N GLU A 93 18.75 8.54 13.75
CA GLU A 93 19.40 7.76 14.83
C GLU A 93 20.42 6.76 14.27
N ALA A 94 20.10 6.06 13.19
CA ALA A 94 21.02 5.10 12.57
C ALA A 94 22.27 5.78 11.99
N LEU A 95 22.11 6.95 11.38
CA LEU A 95 23.23 7.72 10.82
C LEU A 95 24.08 8.39 11.90
N SER A 96 23.48 8.80 13.02
CA SER A 96 24.19 9.47 14.12
C SER A 96 25.05 8.51 14.95
N LYS A 97 24.79 7.20 14.88
CA LYS A 97 25.58 6.15 15.57
C LYS A 97 26.81 5.68 14.78
N ASN A 98 26.89 6.08 13.54
CA ASN A 98 28.02 5.80 12.65
C ASN A 98 28.94 7.03 12.53
#